data_19fc8d22ac33bbf90d9a4ba3a66af48f
#
_entry.id   19fc8d22ac33bbf90d9a4ba3a66af48f
#
_cell.length_a   1.000
_cell.length_b   1.000
_cell.length_c   1.000
_cell.angle_alpha   90.00
_cell.angle_beta   90.00
_cell.angle_gamma   90.00
#
_symmetry.space_group_name_H-M   'P 1'
#
loop_
_entity.id
_entity.type
_entity.pdbx_description
1 polymer ?
#
loop_
_entity_poly.entity_id
_entity_poly.type
_entity_poly.pdbx_seq_one_letter_code
_entity_poly.pdbx_strand_id
1 'polypeptide(L)'
;LLLASCEVEKPTTPTPTQPEEANTVTGIVVNSQGQPMEGVKVRADNPNGNNIHSEVTTDAAGRYKIKLTSIGSWKIYAWKEVQFMDKTYNLRLGMKNASDYDAFTTEGKTVVRDFVWKLDGRIPDRSASADYGMGYFGGSLYFVNLNGKGYPPMAPGTKVTVTLTPVSGAKYLDGTPATTTVTKSFTITDGNSNYYIGDIKVANYRMSIKGEHNGVERVVWMGHKSSIGDFFQWLDFYF
;
A
#
# COMPACT_ATOMS: atom_id res chain seq x y z
N LEU A 1 -59.65 -13.56 -11.23
CA LEU A 1 -58.94 -12.93 -12.34
C LEU A 1 -57.69 -12.25 -11.79
N LEU A 2 -56.54 -12.85 -12.02
CA LEU A 2 -55.23 -12.29 -11.66
C LEU A 2 -54.66 -11.63 -12.91
N LEU A 3 -54.46 -10.32 -12.89
CA LEU A 3 -53.77 -9.58 -13.92
C LEU A 3 -52.29 -9.47 -13.51
N ALA A 4 -51.37 -10.14 -14.22
CA ALA A 4 -49.95 -9.95 -14.10
C ALA A 4 -49.54 -8.79 -15.01
N SER A 5 -48.98 -7.73 -14.44
CA SER A 5 -48.35 -6.63 -15.17
C SER A 5 -46.95 -7.06 -15.54
N CYS A 6 -46.67 -7.20 -16.83
CA CYS A 6 -45.32 -7.28 -17.36
C CYS A 6 -44.75 -5.85 -17.41
N GLU A 7 -43.76 -5.54 -16.55
CA GLU A 7 -42.92 -4.36 -16.72
C GLU A 7 -42.00 -4.60 -17.94
N VAL A 8 -42.19 -3.76 -18.95
CA VAL A 8 -41.26 -3.72 -20.10
C VAL A 8 -40.02 -2.96 -19.65
N GLU A 9 -38.88 -3.68 -19.53
CA GLU A 9 -37.58 -3.05 -19.32
C GLU A 9 -37.32 -2.02 -20.42
N LYS A 10 -37.18 -0.76 -19.98
CA LYS A 10 -36.78 0.33 -20.85
C LYS A 10 -35.40 0.05 -21.43
N PRO A 11 -35.21 0.12 -22.76
CA PRO A 11 -33.88 -0.09 -23.31
C PRO A 11 -32.89 0.94 -22.74
N THR A 12 -31.87 0.48 -22.06
CA THR A 12 -30.77 1.32 -21.59
C THR A 12 -30.05 1.86 -22.81
N THR A 13 -30.19 3.16 -23.03
CA THR A 13 -29.42 3.88 -24.06
C THR A 13 -27.95 3.64 -23.78
N PRO A 14 -27.14 3.12 -24.75
CA PRO A 14 -25.72 2.94 -24.52
C PRO A 14 -25.09 4.32 -24.23
N THR A 15 -24.38 4.41 -23.11
CA THR A 15 -23.59 5.60 -22.78
C THR A 15 -22.70 5.91 -23.98
N PRO A 16 -22.69 7.14 -24.51
CA PRO A 16 -21.88 7.48 -25.67
C PRO A 16 -20.42 7.18 -25.38
N THR A 17 -19.87 6.23 -26.10
CA THR A 17 -18.44 5.91 -26.08
C THR A 17 -17.72 7.15 -26.60
N GLN A 18 -16.99 7.84 -25.76
CA GLN A 18 -16.18 8.99 -26.16
C GLN A 18 -15.21 8.49 -27.23
N PRO A 19 -15.06 9.19 -28.37
CA PRO A 19 -14.17 8.75 -29.44
C PRO A 19 -12.77 8.46 -28.90
N GLU A 20 -12.23 7.31 -29.23
CA GLU A 20 -10.86 6.93 -28.87
C GLU A 20 -9.89 7.96 -29.47
N GLU A 21 -9.18 8.67 -28.63
CA GLU A 21 -8.19 9.66 -29.07
C GLU A 21 -6.83 8.99 -29.19
N ALA A 22 -6.27 9.02 -30.40
CA ALA A 22 -4.98 8.41 -30.68
C ALA A 22 -3.88 8.87 -29.71
N ASN A 23 -2.99 7.96 -29.35
CA ASN A 23 -1.85 8.20 -28.45
C ASN A 23 -2.26 8.76 -27.08
N THR A 24 -3.23 8.14 -26.48
CA THR A 24 -3.77 8.55 -25.17
C THR A 24 -3.68 7.40 -24.19
N VAL A 25 -3.36 7.69 -22.93
CA VAL A 25 -3.64 6.77 -21.82
C VAL A 25 -4.77 7.36 -20.97
N THR A 26 -5.72 6.52 -20.61
CA THR A 26 -6.89 6.89 -19.82
C THR A 26 -7.17 5.82 -18.78
N GLY A 27 -7.99 6.13 -17.79
CA GLY A 27 -8.43 5.15 -16.80
C GLY A 27 -9.25 5.77 -15.70
N ILE A 28 -9.61 4.93 -14.74
CA ILE A 28 -10.36 5.30 -13.54
C ILE A 28 -9.50 4.94 -12.32
N VAL A 29 -9.54 5.83 -11.34
CA VAL A 29 -8.91 5.62 -10.04
C VAL A 29 -10.01 5.45 -9.00
N VAL A 30 -9.95 4.35 -8.24
CA VAL A 30 -10.93 4.04 -7.20
C VAL A 30 -10.22 3.79 -5.86
N ASN A 31 -10.96 4.03 -4.77
CA ASN A 31 -10.50 3.67 -3.43
C ASN A 31 -10.61 2.15 -3.17
N SER A 32 -10.26 1.72 -1.97
CA SER A 32 -10.32 0.31 -1.56
C SER A 32 -11.76 -0.27 -1.53
N GLN A 33 -12.79 0.59 -1.54
CA GLN A 33 -14.20 0.22 -1.60
C GLN A 33 -14.79 0.30 -3.02
N GLY A 34 -13.96 0.63 -4.03
CA GLY A 34 -14.40 0.75 -5.41
C GLY A 34 -15.07 2.09 -5.77
N GLN A 35 -15.04 3.09 -4.89
CA GLN A 35 -15.59 4.41 -5.15
C GLN A 35 -14.57 5.29 -5.90
N PRO A 36 -15.01 6.17 -6.81
CA PRO A 36 -14.14 7.08 -7.54
C PRO A 36 -13.29 7.96 -6.61
N MET A 37 -12.05 8.24 -7.01
CA MET A 37 -11.14 9.10 -6.27
C MET A 37 -10.80 10.34 -7.07
N GLU A 38 -11.25 11.51 -6.59
CA GLU A 38 -10.87 12.82 -7.12
C GLU A 38 -9.50 13.27 -6.60
N GLY A 39 -8.80 14.09 -7.41
CA GLY A 39 -7.56 14.75 -6.98
C GLY A 39 -6.36 13.79 -6.83
N VAL A 40 -6.38 12.64 -7.49
CA VAL A 40 -5.23 11.73 -7.57
C VAL A 40 -4.31 12.21 -8.69
N LYS A 41 -3.03 12.39 -8.40
CA LYS A 41 -2.01 12.70 -9.41
C LYS A 41 -1.69 11.44 -10.19
N VAL A 42 -1.79 11.51 -11.51
CA VAL A 42 -1.45 10.41 -12.43
C VAL A 42 -0.38 10.92 -13.39
N ARG A 43 0.71 10.18 -13.47
CA ARG A 43 1.90 10.55 -14.24
C ARG A 43 2.32 9.43 -15.16
N ALA A 44 2.52 9.75 -16.42
CA ALA A 44 3.14 8.88 -17.40
C ALA A 44 4.61 9.31 -17.57
N ASP A 45 5.53 8.41 -17.26
CA ASP A 45 6.98 8.60 -17.41
C ASP A 45 7.49 7.84 -18.63
N ASN A 46 8.37 8.45 -19.41
CA ASN A 46 9.12 7.75 -20.43
C ASN A 46 10.43 7.20 -19.81
N PRO A 47 10.56 5.86 -19.60
CA PRO A 47 11.72 5.29 -18.92
C PRO A 47 13.02 5.43 -19.70
N ASN A 48 12.94 5.70 -21.02
CA ASN A 48 14.11 5.88 -21.88
C ASN A 48 14.51 7.35 -22.07
N GLY A 49 13.71 8.27 -21.51
CA GLY A 49 13.92 9.72 -21.60
C GLY A 49 14.37 10.32 -20.27
N ASN A 50 15.28 11.28 -20.32
CA ASN A 50 15.66 11.99 -19.11
C ASN A 50 14.56 13.01 -18.75
N ASN A 51 13.82 12.72 -17.66
CA ASN A 51 12.76 13.58 -17.12
C ASN A 51 11.62 13.90 -18.12
N ILE A 52 11.34 12.99 -19.07
CA ILE A 52 10.21 13.13 -19.99
C ILE A 52 8.98 12.51 -19.33
N HIS A 53 8.03 13.33 -18.93
CA HIS A 53 6.80 12.89 -18.32
C HIS A 53 5.62 13.83 -18.64
N SER A 54 4.41 13.32 -18.44
CA SER A 54 3.17 14.08 -18.43
C SER A 54 2.37 13.73 -17.19
N GLU A 55 1.79 14.73 -16.53
CA GLU A 55 1.03 14.55 -15.27
C GLU A 55 -0.33 15.25 -15.36
N VAL A 56 -1.35 14.60 -14.83
CA VAL A 56 -2.71 15.13 -14.70
C VAL A 56 -3.27 14.75 -13.33
N THR A 57 -4.42 15.33 -13.00
CA THR A 57 -5.18 15.02 -11.78
C THR A 57 -6.53 14.44 -12.16
N THR A 58 -7.03 13.44 -11.41
CA THR A 58 -8.34 12.84 -11.64
C THR A 58 -9.48 13.81 -11.32
N ASP A 59 -10.56 13.72 -12.09
CA ASP A 59 -11.82 14.42 -11.87
C ASP A 59 -12.67 13.79 -10.74
N ALA A 60 -13.86 14.36 -10.47
CA ALA A 60 -14.79 13.89 -9.45
C ALA A 60 -15.32 12.47 -9.70
N ALA A 61 -15.27 11.98 -10.94
CA ALA A 61 -15.60 10.60 -11.29
C ALA A 61 -14.39 9.66 -11.25
N GLY A 62 -13.25 10.13 -10.73
CA GLY A 62 -12.00 9.38 -10.67
C GLY A 62 -11.32 9.18 -12.03
N ARG A 63 -11.76 9.86 -13.07
CA ARG A 63 -11.25 9.69 -14.43
C ARG A 63 -10.04 10.55 -14.71
N TYR A 64 -9.13 10.03 -15.50
CA TYR A 64 -7.99 10.77 -16.02
C TYR A 64 -7.75 10.48 -17.49
N LYS A 65 -7.04 11.38 -18.17
CA LYS A 65 -6.65 11.25 -19.55
C LYS A 65 -5.35 12.01 -19.78
N ILE A 66 -4.34 11.31 -20.32
CA ILE A 66 -3.04 11.90 -20.66
C ILE A 66 -2.78 11.67 -22.15
N LYS A 67 -2.52 12.75 -22.87
CA LYS A 67 -2.03 12.70 -24.25
C LYS A 67 -0.53 12.42 -24.25
N LEU A 68 -0.11 11.42 -24.98
CA LEU A 68 1.28 10.99 -25.10
C LEU A 68 1.79 11.22 -26.51
N THR A 69 3.10 11.16 -26.71
CA THR A 69 3.68 11.09 -28.04
C THR A 69 3.48 9.69 -28.62
N SER A 70 3.39 9.60 -29.96
CA SER A 70 3.25 8.32 -30.67
C SER A 70 4.50 7.45 -30.58
N ILE A 71 5.64 8.04 -30.25
CA ILE A 71 6.94 7.38 -30.17
C ILE A 71 7.36 7.27 -28.72
N GLY A 72 7.86 6.10 -28.35
CA GLY A 72 8.40 5.86 -27.02
C GLY A 72 7.60 4.82 -26.23
N SER A 73 8.20 4.39 -25.15
CA SER A 73 7.62 3.49 -24.17
C SER A 73 7.28 4.29 -22.92
N TRP A 74 6.18 3.95 -22.26
CA TRP A 74 5.66 4.70 -21.12
C TRP A 74 5.41 3.76 -19.96
N LYS A 75 5.71 4.24 -18.75
CA LYS A 75 5.22 3.67 -17.49
C LYS A 75 4.29 4.68 -16.84
N ILE A 76 3.25 4.20 -16.17
CA ILE A 76 2.29 5.08 -15.52
C ILE A 76 2.18 4.80 -14.03
N TYR A 77 2.00 5.85 -13.25
CA TYR A 77 1.94 5.82 -11.80
C TYR A 77 0.83 6.74 -11.30
N ALA A 78 0.29 6.43 -10.13
CA ALA A 78 -0.67 7.29 -9.47
C ALA A 78 -0.33 7.46 -7.99
N TRP A 79 -0.53 8.68 -7.45
CA TRP A 79 -0.27 9.03 -6.06
C TRP A 79 -1.39 9.88 -5.49
N LYS A 80 -1.66 9.66 -4.21
CA LYS A 80 -2.56 10.49 -3.42
C LYS A 80 -1.90 10.88 -2.11
N GLU A 81 -1.95 12.18 -1.78
CA GLU A 81 -1.67 12.64 -0.43
C GLU A 81 -2.88 12.37 0.45
N VAL A 82 -2.65 11.76 1.61
CA VAL A 82 -3.67 11.45 2.61
C VAL A 82 -3.20 11.89 3.97
N GLN A 83 -4.04 12.63 4.67
CA GLN A 83 -3.83 12.95 6.08
C GLN A 83 -4.35 11.79 6.93
N PHE A 84 -3.50 11.30 7.83
CA PHE A 84 -3.88 10.27 8.78
C PHE A 84 -3.21 10.57 10.12
N MET A 85 -4.02 10.75 11.15
CA MET A 85 -3.55 11.26 12.45
C MET A 85 -2.84 12.62 12.25
N ASP A 86 -1.61 12.75 12.70
CA ASP A 86 -0.77 13.94 12.60
C ASP A 86 0.23 13.93 11.44
N LYS A 87 0.11 12.95 10.52
CA LYS A 87 1.04 12.73 9.41
C LYS A 87 0.38 12.84 8.04
N THR A 88 1.17 13.30 7.08
CA THR A 88 0.84 13.27 5.66
C THR A 88 1.53 12.10 5.00
N TYR A 89 0.76 11.25 4.33
CA TYR A 89 1.26 10.13 3.55
C TYR A 89 1.13 10.42 2.07
N ASN A 90 2.20 10.25 1.33
CA ASN A 90 2.17 10.27 -0.14
C ASN A 90 2.08 8.82 -0.64
N LEU A 91 0.87 8.37 -0.87
CA LEU A 91 0.57 6.98 -1.17
C LEU A 91 0.68 6.69 -2.66
N ARG A 92 1.47 5.69 -3.02
CA ARG A 92 1.39 5.10 -4.35
C ARG A 92 0.15 4.21 -4.44
N LEU A 93 -0.66 4.41 -5.48
CA LEU A 93 -1.79 3.52 -5.79
C LEU A 93 -1.31 2.32 -6.61
N GLY A 94 -2.01 1.20 -6.45
CA GLY A 94 -1.76 -0.01 -7.23
C GLY A 94 -2.54 0.00 -8.53
N MET A 95 -2.06 -0.73 -9.53
CA MET A 95 -2.84 -0.99 -10.73
C MET A 95 -3.87 -2.09 -10.47
N LYS A 96 -5.00 -2.00 -11.15
CA LYS A 96 -6.07 -3.00 -11.08
C LYS A 96 -5.59 -4.35 -11.60
N ASN A 97 -4.89 -4.36 -12.72
CA ASN A 97 -4.34 -5.57 -13.33
C ASN A 97 -2.82 -5.66 -13.11
N ALA A 98 -2.31 -6.85 -12.84
CA ALA A 98 -0.88 -7.07 -12.61
C ALA A 98 -0.02 -6.79 -13.85
N SER A 99 -0.53 -7.07 -15.06
CA SER A 99 0.15 -6.80 -16.33
C SER A 99 0.31 -5.31 -16.66
N ASP A 100 -0.46 -4.44 -15.98
CA ASP A 100 -0.46 -3.01 -16.27
C ASP A 100 0.76 -2.27 -15.69
N TYR A 101 1.56 -2.94 -14.84
CA TYR A 101 2.82 -2.40 -14.31
C TYR A 101 3.96 -2.38 -15.34
N ASP A 102 3.81 -3.13 -16.42
CA ASP A 102 4.80 -3.14 -17.50
C ASP A 102 4.73 -1.85 -18.33
N ALA A 103 5.85 -1.54 -18.97
CA ALA A 103 5.89 -0.43 -19.90
C ALA A 103 5.01 -0.73 -21.13
N PHE A 104 4.39 0.31 -21.68
CA PHE A 104 3.49 0.22 -22.83
C PHE A 104 3.83 1.26 -23.90
N THR A 105 3.37 0.99 -25.13
CA THR A 105 3.36 1.93 -26.23
C THR A 105 1.91 2.27 -26.60
N THR A 106 1.67 3.43 -27.18
CA THR A 106 0.33 3.81 -27.65
C THR A 106 0.08 3.40 -29.11
N GLU A 107 1.08 3.58 -29.97
CA GLU A 107 1.02 3.18 -31.39
C GLU A 107 -0.24 3.69 -32.10
N GLY A 108 -0.65 4.92 -31.84
CA GLY A 108 -1.86 5.50 -32.41
C GLY A 108 -3.15 5.12 -31.69
N LYS A 109 -3.10 4.31 -30.63
CA LYS A 109 -4.27 3.81 -29.89
C LYS A 109 -4.47 4.53 -28.56
N THR A 110 -5.63 4.32 -27.97
CA THR A 110 -5.89 4.60 -26.57
C THR A 110 -5.53 3.37 -25.72
N VAL A 111 -4.76 3.58 -24.65
CA VAL A 111 -4.41 2.56 -23.68
C VAL A 111 -5.18 2.82 -22.40
N VAL A 112 -5.77 1.79 -21.78
CA VAL A 112 -6.49 1.90 -20.52
C VAL A 112 -5.61 1.38 -19.38
N ARG A 113 -5.51 2.15 -18.29
CA ARG A 113 -4.80 1.80 -17.07
C ARG A 113 -5.61 2.26 -15.87
N ASP A 114 -6.22 1.33 -15.15
CA ASP A 114 -7.02 1.61 -13.96
C ASP A 114 -6.19 1.45 -12.69
N PHE A 115 -6.44 2.33 -11.72
CA PHE A 115 -5.77 2.29 -10.43
C PHE A 115 -6.75 2.01 -9.31
N VAL A 116 -6.24 1.38 -8.26
CA VAL A 116 -6.96 1.10 -7.02
C VAL A 116 -6.09 1.41 -5.82
N TRP A 117 -6.65 2.04 -4.80
CA TRP A 117 -5.97 2.22 -3.54
C TRP A 117 -5.88 0.89 -2.80
N LYS A 118 -4.68 0.34 -2.73
CA LYS A 118 -4.35 -0.88 -1.99
C LYS A 118 -3.74 -0.51 -0.65
N LEU A 119 -4.21 -1.14 0.42
CA LEU A 119 -3.70 -0.93 1.79
C LEU A 119 -2.56 -1.88 2.13
N ASP A 120 -2.44 -2.98 1.41
CA ASP A 120 -1.42 -4.03 1.55
C ASP A 120 -1.17 -4.72 0.20
N GLY A 121 -0.25 -5.67 0.21
CA GLY A 121 0.14 -6.45 -0.95
C GLY A 121 1.42 -5.96 -1.63
N ARG A 122 1.97 -6.82 -2.49
CA ARG A 122 3.19 -6.54 -3.26
C ARG A 122 2.97 -5.44 -4.28
N ILE A 123 3.98 -4.60 -4.45
CA ILE A 123 4.11 -3.69 -5.59
C ILE A 123 4.93 -4.42 -6.66
N PRO A 124 4.34 -4.90 -7.77
CA PRO A 124 4.99 -5.84 -8.71
C PRO A 124 6.28 -5.32 -9.34
N ASP A 125 6.36 -4.02 -9.62
CA ASP A 125 7.49 -3.36 -10.26
C ASP A 125 8.55 -2.84 -9.27
N ARG A 126 8.49 -3.27 -8.01
CA ARG A 126 9.50 -2.96 -6.98
C ARG A 126 10.19 -4.21 -6.48
N SER A 127 11.40 -4.03 -5.90
CA SER A 127 12.12 -5.11 -5.25
C SER A 127 11.26 -5.81 -4.19
N ALA A 128 11.43 -7.12 -4.05
CA ALA A 128 10.78 -7.91 -3.00
C ALA A 128 11.39 -7.68 -1.61
N SER A 129 12.46 -6.88 -1.48
CA SER A 129 13.06 -6.57 -0.21
C SER A 129 12.02 -5.97 0.74
N ALA A 130 11.93 -6.51 1.95
CA ALA A 130 11.13 -5.94 3.03
C ALA A 130 11.81 -4.71 3.66
N ASP A 131 13.08 -4.47 3.31
CA ASP A 131 13.86 -3.37 3.82
C ASP A 131 13.15 -2.06 3.49
N TYR A 132 12.90 -1.26 4.49
CA TYR A 132 12.21 0.03 4.39
C TYR A 132 10.77 -0.04 3.78
N GLY A 133 10.17 -1.22 3.69
CA GLY A 133 8.80 -1.40 3.18
C GLY A 133 8.60 -1.06 1.71
N MET A 134 9.64 -0.83 0.94
CA MET A 134 9.56 -0.27 -0.42
C MET A 134 8.89 -1.19 -1.45
N GLY A 135 8.76 -2.47 -1.15
CA GLY A 135 8.16 -3.46 -2.05
C GLY A 135 6.67 -3.71 -1.82
N TYR A 136 6.02 -3.00 -0.91
CA TYR A 136 4.64 -3.26 -0.47
C TYR A 136 3.83 -1.97 -0.39
N PHE A 137 2.50 -2.10 -0.51
CA PHE A 137 1.57 -0.98 -0.27
C PHE A 137 1.35 -0.71 1.21
N GLY A 138 1.45 -1.74 2.06
CA GLY A 138 1.42 -1.60 3.51
C GLY A 138 2.70 -1.01 4.07
N GLY A 139 2.63 -0.55 5.32
CA GLY A 139 3.76 -0.03 6.06
C GLY A 139 4.74 -1.12 6.51
N SER A 140 5.88 -0.71 7.07
CA SER A 140 6.89 -1.58 7.64
C SER A 140 7.34 -1.13 9.01
N LEU A 141 7.73 -2.09 9.85
CA LEU A 141 8.36 -1.86 11.13
C LEU A 141 9.81 -2.34 11.09
N TYR A 142 10.65 -1.55 11.72
CA TYR A 142 12.06 -1.80 11.84
C TYR A 142 12.42 -2.13 13.28
N PHE A 143 13.11 -3.24 13.51
CA PHE A 143 13.55 -3.71 14.80
C PHE A 143 15.07 -3.79 14.85
N VAL A 144 15.64 -3.45 15.98
CA VAL A 144 17.07 -3.58 16.25
C VAL A 144 17.26 -4.50 17.45
N ASN A 145 18.03 -5.56 17.28
CA ASN A 145 18.46 -6.42 18.37
C ASN A 145 19.68 -5.76 19.03
N LEU A 146 19.44 -5.01 20.10
CA LEU A 146 20.48 -4.17 20.73
C LEU A 146 21.07 -4.85 21.97
N ASN A 147 22.40 -4.72 22.10
CA ASN A 147 23.08 -4.81 23.38
C ASN A 147 23.04 -3.42 24.05
N GLY A 148 22.32 -3.27 25.14
CA GLY A 148 22.19 -1.98 25.79
C GLY A 148 21.72 -2.05 27.25
N LYS A 149 22.23 -1.14 28.09
CA LYS A 149 21.85 -0.96 29.50
C LYS A 149 21.79 -2.23 30.36
N GLY A 150 22.73 -3.15 30.15
CA GLY A 150 22.79 -4.39 30.92
C GLY A 150 21.86 -5.51 30.43
N TYR A 151 21.14 -5.30 29.33
CA TYR A 151 20.36 -6.35 28.68
C TYR A 151 21.15 -6.89 27.48
N PRO A 152 21.46 -8.20 27.47
CA PRO A 152 22.10 -8.80 26.32
C PRO A 152 21.15 -8.83 25.12
N PRO A 153 21.66 -8.80 23.89
CA PRO A 153 20.82 -8.99 22.71
C PRO A 153 20.23 -10.42 22.72
N MET A 154 19.12 -10.58 22.03
CA MET A 154 18.57 -11.92 21.82
C MET A 154 19.55 -12.81 21.06
N ALA A 155 19.69 -14.06 21.48
CA ALA A 155 20.60 -15.02 20.91
C ALA A 155 20.22 -15.38 19.45
N PRO A 156 21.21 -15.64 18.57
CA PRO A 156 20.96 -16.23 17.26
C PRO A 156 20.11 -17.50 17.35
N GLY A 157 19.22 -17.71 16.39
CA GLY A 157 18.25 -18.80 16.39
C GLY A 157 16.95 -18.49 17.15
N THR A 158 16.87 -17.36 17.88
CA THR A 158 15.60 -16.94 18.50
C THR A 158 14.58 -16.57 17.45
N LYS A 159 13.41 -17.24 17.45
CA LYS A 159 12.25 -16.86 16.65
C LYS A 159 11.49 -15.75 17.37
N VAL A 160 11.38 -14.61 16.74
CA VAL A 160 10.64 -13.44 17.24
C VAL A 160 9.28 -13.40 16.59
N THR A 161 8.23 -13.32 17.39
CA THR A 161 6.84 -13.18 16.94
C THR A 161 6.30 -11.83 17.38
N VAL A 162 5.92 -10.99 16.43
CA VAL A 162 5.34 -9.68 16.64
C VAL A 162 3.84 -9.77 16.40
N THR A 163 3.05 -9.38 17.39
CA THR A 163 1.59 -9.32 17.31
C THR A 163 1.14 -7.88 17.38
N LEU A 164 0.38 -7.45 16.37
CA LEU A 164 -0.19 -6.11 16.22
C LEU A 164 -1.70 -6.22 16.35
N THR A 165 -2.24 -5.76 17.47
CA THR A 165 -3.68 -5.75 17.73
C THR A 165 -4.20 -4.32 17.55
N PRO A 166 -5.17 -4.06 16.65
CA PRO A 166 -5.75 -2.73 16.51
C PRO A 166 -6.29 -2.24 17.85
N VAL A 167 -6.01 -0.99 18.22
CA VAL A 167 -6.60 -0.40 19.42
C VAL A 167 -8.10 -0.18 19.22
N SER A 168 -8.85 -0.05 20.32
CA SER A 168 -10.30 0.16 20.24
C SER A 168 -10.64 1.39 19.37
N GLY A 169 -11.52 1.21 18.40
CA GLY A 169 -11.94 2.27 17.48
C GLY A 169 -10.93 2.64 16.40
N ALA A 170 -9.82 1.90 16.28
CA ALA A 170 -8.83 2.15 15.22
C ALA A 170 -9.45 2.01 13.83
N LYS A 171 -8.93 2.84 12.92
CA LYS A 171 -9.26 2.78 11.49
C LYS A 171 -7.98 2.58 10.69
N TYR A 172 -8.11 1.93 9.55
CA TYR A 172 -7.07 1.93 8.54
C TYR A 172 -6.95 3.30 7.87
N LEU A 173 -5.88 3.49 7.13
CA LEU A 173 -5.56 4.72 6.41
C LEU A 173 -6.69 5.18 5.47
N ASP A 174 -7.51 4.27 4.95
CA ASP A 174 -8.68 4.53 4.09
C ASP A 174 -9.97 4.83 4.87
N GLY A 175 -9.91 4.90 6.19
CA GLY A 175 -11.03 5.16 7.07
C GLY A 175 -11.87 3.94 7.45
N THR A 176 -11.62 2.76 6.88
CA THR A 176 -12.33 1.54 7.25
C THR A 176 -11.90 1.04 8.63
N PRO A 177 -12.79 0.36 9.39
CA PRO A 177 -12.46 -0.15 10.72
C PRO A 177 -11.29 -1.14 10.70
N ALA A 178 -10.29 -0.93 11.55
CA ALA A 178 -9.19 -1.86 11.76
C ALA A 178 -9.56 -2.85 12.87
N THR A 179 -9.89 -4.08 12.49
CA THR A 179 -10.35 -5.11 13.42
C THR A 179 -9.49 -6.37 13.45
N THR A 180 -8.56 -6.49 12.48
CA THR A 180 -7.79 -7.72 12.30
C THR A 180 -6.44 -7.63 13.00
N THR A 181 -6.18 -8.55 13.92
CA THR A 181 -4.84 -8.74 14.50
C THR A 181 -3.89 -9.30 13.45
N VAL A 182 -2.71 -8.70 13.35
CA VAL A 182 -1.64 -9.10 12.44
C VAL A 182 -0.52 -9.76 13.24
N THR A 183 -0.07 -10.94 12.80
CA THR A 183 1.09 -11.63 13.37
C THR A 183 2.16 -11.80 12.29
N LYS A 184 3.36 -11.35 12.59
CA LYS A 184 4.55 -11.50 11.71
C LYS A 184 5.70 -12.09 12.56
N SER A 185 6.64 -12.78 11.92
CA SER A 185 7.78 -13.33 12.63
C SER A 185 9.06 -13.22 11.82
N PHE A 186 10.18 -13.18 12.51
CA PHE A 186 11.53 -13.28 11.96
C PHE A 186 12.43 -14.08 12.94
N THR A 187 13.60 -14.49 12.46
CA THR A 187 14.58 -15.21 13.29
C THR A 187 15.81 -14.34 13.47
N ILE A 188 16.30 -14.26 14.68
CA ILE A 188 17.56 -13.59 15.01
C ILE A 188 18.71 -14.36 14.37
N THR A 189 19.50 -13.70 13.53
CA THR A 189 20.64 -14.30 12.82
C THR A 189 21.97 -14.01 13.52
N ASP A 190 22.09 -12.81 14.11
CA ASP A 190 23.26 -12.40 14.89
C ASP A 190 22.88 -11.40 16.00
N GLY A 191 23.83 -11.05 16.86
CA GLY A 191 23.61 -10.24 18.05
C GLY A 191 23.33 -8.77 17.80
N ASN A 192 23.54 -8.23 16.59
CA ASN A 192 23.43 -6.79 16.30
C ASN A 192 22.72 -6.49 14.97
N SER A 193 21.86 -7.39 14.51
CA SER A 193 21.16 -7.25 13.23
C SER A 193 19.94 -6.37 13.30
N ASN A 194 19.62 -5.83 12.16
CA ASN A 194 18.39 -5.12 11.88
C ASN A 194 17.38 -6.08 11.26
N TYR A 195 16.13 -5.98 11.69
CA TYR A 195 15.03 -6.82 11.20
C TYR A 195 13.88 -5.96 10.74
N TYR A 196 13.22 -6.40 9.68
CA TYR A 196 12.06 -5.70 9.11
C TYR A 196 10.88 -6.66 9.01
N ILE A 197 9.71 -6.17 9.36
CA ILE A 197 8.45 -6.79 8.98
C ILE A 197 7.67 -5.78 8.14
N GLY A 198 7.18 -6.21 7.01
CA GLY A 198 6.49 -5.34 6.06
C GLY A 198 5.08 -5.81 5.77
N ASP A 199 4.42 -5.05 4.88
CA ASP A 199 3.08 -5.32 4.43
C ASP A 199 2.05 -5.33 5.56
N ILE A 200 2.05 -4.24 6.33
CA ILE A 200 1.14 -4.01 7.44
C ILE A 200 0.21 -2.86 7.06
N LYS A 201 -1.10 -3.08 7.06
CA LYS A 201 -2.07 -1.99 6.85
C LYS A 201 -1.85 -0.90 7.89
N VAL A 202 -1.71 0.33 7.44
CA VAL A 202 -1.48 1.48 8.34
C VAL A 202 -2.71 1.70 9.21
N ALA A 203 -2.51 1.66 10.52
CA ALA A 203 -3.53 1.89 11.55
C ALA A 203 -2.85 2.17 12.90
N ASN A 204 -3.64 2.37 13.94
CA ASN A 204 -3.17 2.46 15.31
C ASN A 204 -3.22 1.08 15.97
N TYR A 205 -2.07 0.61 16.44
CA TYR A 205 -1.91 -0.75 16.99
C TYR A 205 -1.30 -0.75 18.38
N ARG A 206 -1.70 -1.75 19.16
CA ARG A 206 -0.93 -2.26 20.30
C ARG A 206 -0.03 -3.39 19.81
N MET A 207 1.27 -3.22 19.98
CA MET A 207 2.27 -4.22 19.65
C MET A 207 2.69 -4.98 20.90
N SER A 208 2.79 -6.30 20.77
CA SER A 208 3.46 -7.18 21.73
C SER A 208 4.41 -8.12 21.01
N ILE A 209 5.51 -8.50 21.67
CA ILE A 209 6.54 -9.35 21.06
C ILE A 209 6.83 -10.51 21.98
N LYS A 210 6.98 -11.70 21.38
CA LYS A 210 7.46 -12.92 22.02
C LYS A 210 8.69 -13.42 21.31
N GLY A 211 9.64 -13.96 22.07
CA GLY A 211 10.82 -14.65 21.58
C GLY A 211 10.78 -16.11 22.03
N GLU A 212 11.01 -17.04 21.10
CA GLU A 212 11.18 -18.47 21.39
C GLU A 212 12.61 -18.89 21.07
N HIS A 213 13.32 -19.46 22.05
CA HIS A 213 14.65 -19.99 21.87
C HIS A 213 14.76 -21.35 22.57
N ASN A 214 15.18 -22.39 21.83
CA ASN A 214 15.30 -23.77 22.32
C ASN A 214 14.02 -24.29 22.99
N GLY A 215 12.84 -23.99 22.41
CA GLY A 215 11.54 -24.40 22.92
C GLY A 215 11.03 -23.60 24.13
N VAL A 216 11.75 -22.58 24.57
CA VAL A 216 11.32 -21.70 25.68
C VAL A 216 10.84 -20.38 25.12
N GLU A 217 9.54 -20.10 25.31
CA GLU A 217 8.93 -18.83 24.95
C GLU A 217 9.04 -17.81 26.10
N ARG A 218 9.35 -16.56 25.76
CA ARG A 218 9.41 -15.44 26.70
C ARG A 218 8.83 -14.18 26.08
N VAL A 219 8.24 -13.31 26.90
CA VAL A 219 7.85 -11.96 26.51
C VAL A 219 9.12 -11.14 26.26
N VAL A 220 9.16 -10.45 25.13
CA VAL A 220 10.26 -9.55 24.79
C VAL A 220 9.86 -8.12 25.16
N TRP A 221 10.71 -7.47 25.93
CA TRP A 221 10.57 -6.06 26.27
C TRP A 221 11.11 -5.21 25.13
N MET A 222 10.37 -4.19 24.75
CA MET A 222 10.70 -3.30 23.64
C MET A 222 10.73 -1.84 24.11
N GLY A 223 11.52 -1.03 23.43
CA GLY A 223 11.57 0.41 23.63
C GLY A 223 11.68 1.16 22.30
N HIS A 224 11.43 2.45 22.34
CA HIS A 224 11.67 3.32 21.20
C HIS A 224 13.17 3.49 20.95
N LYS A 225 13.59 3.45 19.68
CA LYS A 225 15.01 3.68 19.29
C LYS A 225 15.54 5.03 19.78
N SER A 226 14.69 6.04 19.84
CA SER A 226 15.04 7.39 20.30
C SER A 226 15.07 7.54 21.83
N SER A 227 14.56 6.56 22.59
CA SER A 227 14.44 6.59 24.05
C SER A 227 15.02 5.31 24.63
N ILE A 228 16.33 5.07 24.41
CA ILE A 228 17.01 3.90 24.96
C ILE A 228 17.00 4.00 26.49
N GLY A 229 16.12 3.26 27.13
CA GLY A 229 16.02 3.19 28.59
C GLY A 229 14.70 2.81 29.14
N ASP A 230 13.63 3.07 28.44
CA ASP A 230 12.30 2.68 28.86
C ASP A 230 11.87 1.48 28.02
N PHE A 231 11.68 0.33 28.71
CA PHE A 231 11.27 -0.90 28.09
C PHE A 231 9.88 -1.30 28.54
N PHE A 232 9.04 -1.70 27.59
CA PHE A 232 7.64 -2.05 27.80
C PHE A 232 7.35 -3.47 27.26
N GLN A 233 6.41 -4.16 27.88
CA GLN A 233 5.93 -5.46 27.36
C GLN A 233 4.95 -5.29 26.19
N TRP A 234 4.38 -4.11 26.03
CA TRP A 234 3.54 -3.69 24.92
C TRP A 234 3.72 -2.20 24.64
N LEU A 235 3.46 -1.80 23.42
CA LEU A 235 3.60 -0.42 22.96
C LEU A 235 2.44 -0.07 22.01
N ASP A 236 1.74 1.01 22.31
CA ASP A 236 0.75 1.57 21.38
C ASP A 236 1.48 2.52 20.41
N PHE A 237 1.23 2.34 19.13
CA PHE A 237 1.86 3.16 18.10
C PHE A 237 0.95 3.28 16.86
N TYR A 238 1.25 4.27 16.05
CA TYR A 238 0.73 4.43 14.69
C TYR A 238 1.89 4.69 13.71
N PHE A 239 1.69 4.32 12.47
CA PHE A 239 2.70 4.47 11.41
C PHE A 239 2.99 5.93 11.09
#